data_1c26a7adaebddf3c47aa8498a4679880
#
_entry.id   1c26a7adaebddf3c47aa8498a4679880
#
_cell.length_a   1.000
_cell.length_b   1.000
_cell.length_c   1.000
_cell.angle_alpha   90.00
_cell.angle_beta   90.00
_cell.angle_gamma   90.00
#
_symmetry.space_group_name_H-M   'P 1'
#
loop_
_entity.id
_entity.type
_entity.pdbx_description
1 polymer ?
#
loop_
_entity_poly.entity_id
_entity_poly.type
_entity_poly.pdbx_seq_one_letter_code
_entity_poly.pdbx_strand_id
1 'polypeptide(L)'
;LIRSLRNKEHGSRLNMIAENCLMCDRCTVDCPVGIDLNSIRRMTRNKGAIDTKGNYSYLTKKQIPFNAIGRVAYFGGCMSHLTPGITESMEKIFIAAEQKYWYMDKQDTICCGRPLYQQGFFNQAAELRKKNTDMIKQSYATMLVTSCPICYQSFKKEYNLDIPVIHHTTYIDILLKRGLIKVRHDDRKVSYHDPCELGRGCGIYEEPRRVINAVTNLQKTRYQKEKSVCCGFNLGDTRASVEEQTRIRNASLANLTSKPVDTIITACPMCKKAFQHATNDYPVKDIAEIVAENLIN
;
A
#
# COMPACT_ATOMS: atom_id res chain seq x y z
N LEU A 1 8.47 22.13 10.72
CA LEU A 1 9.31 21.90 9.54
C LEU A 1 9.50 23.17 8.71
N ILE A 2 8.44 23.78 8.19
CA ILE A 2 8.52 25.01 7.34
C ILE A 2 9.16 26.16 8.09
N ARG A 3 8.79 26.37 9.37
CA ARG A 3 9.39 27.42 10.20
C ARG A 3 10.90 27.21 10.39
N SER A 4 11.34 25.97 10.62
CA SER A 4 12.75 25.64 10.78
C SER A 4 13.54 25.82 9.48
N LEU A 5 12.94 25.48 8.33
CA LEU A 5 13.54 25.74 7.00
C LEU A 5 13.68 27.24 6.73
N ARG A 6 12.64 28.03 7.03
CA ARG A 6 12.64 29.48 6.85
C ARG A 6 13.70 30.18 7.71
N ASN A 7 13.88 29.69 8.92
CA ASN A 7 14.87 30.26 9.86
C ASN A 7 16.30 29.73 9.61
N LYS A 8 16.53 28.96 8.54
CA LYS A 8 17.82 28.29 8.26
C LYS A 8 18.36 27.48 9.43
N GLU A 9 17.45 26.94 10.27
CA GLU A 9 17.78 26.01 11.33
C GLU A 9 18.17 24.66 10.70
N HIS A 10 19.38 24.60 10.16
CA HIS A 10 19.97 23.37 9.65
C HIS A 10 20.56 22.59 10.81
N GLY A 11 19.98 21.47 11.17
CA GLY A 11 20.56 20.68 12.23
C GLY A 11 19.67 19.56 12.75
N SER A 12 20.02 19.07 13.93
CA SER A 12 19.45 17.89 14.57
C SER A 12 17.92 17.89 14.67
N ARG A 13 17.30 19.06 14.93
CA ARG A 13 15.85 19.16 15.09
C ARG A 13 15.07 18.92 13.79
N LEU A 14 15.53 19.48 12.66
CA LEU A 14 14.90 19.28 11.36
C LEU A 14 15.01 17.82 10.92
N ASN A 15 16.19 17.24 11.09
CA ASN A 15 16.44 15.84 10.80
C ASN A 15 15.57 14.94 11.67
N MET A 16 15.48 15.22 12.96
CA MET A 16 14.62 14.47 13.90
C MET A 16 13.15 14.49 13.47
N ILE A 17 12.61 15.66 13.11
CA ILE A 17 11.22 15.80 12.62
C ILE A 17 11.01 15.00 11.31
N ALA A 18 11.99 15.06 10.40
CA ALA A 18 11.90 14.33 9.14
C ALA A 18 11.98 12.80 9.35
N GLU A 19 12.87 12.35 10.23
CA GLU A 19 13.10 10.92 10.48
C GLU A 19 11.99 10.25 11.30
N ASN A 20 11.36 10.98 12.24
CA ASN A 20 10.25 10.45 13.04
C ASN A 20 8.91 10.44 12.29
N CYS A 21 8.85 10.93 11.07
CA CYS A 21 7.62 11.03 10.31
C CYS A 21 7.22 9.67 9.69
N LEU A 22 5.96 9.27 9.87
CA LEU A 22 5.36 8.09 9.23
C LEU A 22 5.03 8.29 7.74
N MET A 23 5.25 9.47 7.19
CA MET A 23 4.97 9.83 5.78
C MET A 23 3.50 9.58 5.35
N CYS A 24 2.56 9.63 6.29
CA CYS A 24 1.14 9.31 6.08
C CYS A 24 0.33 10.41 5.36
N ASP A 25 0.96 11.50 5.00
CA ASP A 25 0.45 12.61 4.18
C ASP A 25 -0.71 13.43 4.78
N ARG A 26 -1.12 13.17 6.02
CA ARG A 26 -2.23 13.89 6.65
C ARG A 26 -1.99 15.39 6.75
N CYS A 27 -0.78 15.79 7.14
CA CYS A 27 -0.41 17.20 7.26
C CYS A 27 -0.31 17.94 5.90
N THR A 28 -0.08 17.21 4.79
CA THR A 28 -0.10 17.79 3.44
C THR A 28 -1.55 18.06 3.02
N VAL A 29 -2.45 17.13 3.27
CA VAL A 29 -3.90 17.28 2.98
C VAL A 29 -4.52 18.40 3.80
N ASP A 30 -4.13 18.53 5.07
CA ASP A 30 -4.62 19.60 5.96
C ASP A 30 -3.88 20.93 5.73
N CYS A 31 -2.92 21.01 4.80
CA CYS A 31 -2.15 22.22 4.55
C CYS A 31 -2.97 23.24 3.74
N PRO A 32 -3.31 24.42 4.29
CA PRO A 32 -4.16 25.40 3.61
C PRO A 32 -3.52 26.00 2.34
N VAL A 33 -2.20 25.86 2.19
CA VAL A 33 -1.44 26.38 1.04
C VAL A 33 -0.91 25.26 0.13
N GLY A 34 -1.34 24.01 0.33
CA GLY A 34 -1.06 22.89 -0.57
C GLY A 34 0.40 22.45 -0.66
N ILE A 35 1.23 22.71 0.37
CA ILE A 35 2.65 22.31 0.36
C ILE A 35 2.79 20.80 0.52
N ASP A 36 3.53 20.15 -0.40
CA ASP A 36 3.93 18.75 -0.25
C ASP A 36 5.01 18.59 0.83
N LEU A 37 4.55 18.43 2.08
CA LEU A 37 5.40 18.25 3.23
C LEU A 37 6.21 16.94 3.21
N ASN A 38 5.71 15.92 2.52
CA ASN A 38 6.42 14.65 2.39
C ASN A 38 7.61 14.76 1.43
N SER A 39 7.51 15.54 0.36
CA SER A 39 8.65 15.85 -0.50
C SER A 39 9.76 16.55 0.27
N ILE A 40 9.43 17.55 1.09
CA ILE A 40 10.42 18.25 1.92
C ILE A 40 11.11 17.25 2.88
N ARG A 41 10.37 16.36 3.52
CA ARG A 41 10.94 15.34 4.42
C ARG A 41 11.87 14.37 3.70
N ARG A 42 11.50 13.91 2.50
CA ARG A 42 12.37 13.05 1.68
C ARG A 42 13.68 13.75 1.33
N MET A 43 13.61 15.00 0.91
CA MET A 43 14.82 15.81 0.62
C MET A 43 15.72 15.96 1.84
N THR A 44 15.11 16.18 3.03
CA THR A 44 15.86 16.27 4.30
C THR A 44 16.51 14.93 4.67
N ARG A 45 15.90 13.79 4.30
CA ARG A 45 16.43 12.44 4.55
C ARG A 45 17.52 12.01 3.56
N ASN A 46 17.80 12.79 2.51
CA ASN A 46 18.75 12.40 1.48
C ASN A 46 20.11 12.00 2.08
N LYS A 47 20.41 10.73 2.02
CA LYS A 47 21.61 10.10 2.63
C LYS A 47 22.65 9.66 1.59
N GLY A 48 22.44 9.96 0.31
CA GLY A 48 23.35 9.56 -0.76
C GLY A 48 23.34 8.06 -1.03
N ALA A 49 24.42 7.36 -0.72
CA ALA A 49 24.55 5.93 -0.94
C ALA A 49 24.06 5.09 0.25
N ILE A 50 23.47 3.93 -0.03
CA ILE A 50 23.14 2.93 0.99
C ILE A 50 24.46 2.30 1.49
N ASP A 51 24.59 2.15 2.79
CA ASP A 51 25.50 1.15 3.33
C ASP A 51 24.99 -0.23 2.90
N THR A 52 25.77 -0.93 2.08
CA THR A 52 25.42 -2.26 1.56
C THR A 52 25.28 -3.34 2.64
N LYS A 53 25.70 -3.06 3.86
CA LYS A 53 25.52 -3.87 5.06
C LYS A 53 24.26 -3.51 5.85
N GLY A 54 23.56 -2.43 5.47
CA GLY A 54 22.38 -1.92 6.17
C GLY A 54 21.07 -2.63 5.84
N ASN A 55 19.98 -2.17 6.46
CA ASN A 55 18.63 -2.75 6.42
C ASN A 55 17.99 -2.86 5.03
N TYR A 56 18.58 -2.26 3.99
CA TYR A 56 18.03 -2.25 2.63
C TYR A 56 18.80 -3.09 1.62
N SER A 57 19.87 -3.76 2.03
CA SER A 57 20.69 -4.59 1.13
C SER A 57 19.89 -5.70 0.44
N TYR A 58 18.87 -6.24 1.09
CA TYR A 58 17.99 -7.26 0.54
C TYR A 58 17.13 -6.76 -0.64
N LEU A 59 16.87 -5.44 -0.73
CA LEU A 59 16.06 -4.85 -1.80
C LEU A 59 16.81 -4.74 -3.13
N THR A 60 18.15 -4.80 -3.11
CA THR A 60 19.01 -4.65 -4.29
C THR A 60 19.43 -5.97 -4.91
N LYS A 61 19.14 -7.10 -4.24
CA LYS A 61 19.57 -8.45 -4.66
C LYS A 61 18.56 -9.07 -5.62
N LYS A 62 19.06 -9.64 -6.69
CA LYS A 62 18.47 -10.58 -7.65
C LYS A 62 17.59 -10.02 -8.77
N GLN A 63 17.91 -10.50 -9.97
CA GLN A 63 17.01 -10.61 -11.11
C GLN A 63 16.40 -12.02 -11.09
N ILE A 64 15.10 -12.09 -11.34
CA ILE A 64 14.38 -13.36 -11.45
C ILE A 64 14.40 -13.80 -12.93
N PRO A 65 14.56 -15.10 -13.22
CA PRO A 65 14.39 -15.61 -14.58
C PRO A 65 12.98 -15.29 -15.11
N PHE A 66 12.95 -14.79 -16.33
CA PHE A 66 11.75 -14.28 -16.93
C PHE A 66 10.99 -15.39 -17.67
N ASN A 67 9.76 -15.72 -17.18
CA ASN A 67 8.80 -16.56 -17.87
C ASN A 67 7.43 -15.88 -17.83
N ALA A 68 7.26 -14.80 -18.62
CA ALA A 68 6.01 -14.07 -18.62
C ALA A 68 4.98 -14.72 -19.54
N ILE A 69 3.84 -15.08 -18.99
CA ILE A 69 2.67 -15.53 -19.74
C ILE A 69 1.47 -14.78 -19.21
N GLY A 70 0.97 -13.78 -19.96
CA GLY A 70 -0.28 -13.12 -19.60
C GLY A 70 -0.34 -11.65 -19.96
N ARG A 71 -1.57 -11.15 -20.17
CA ARG A 71 -1.83 -9.73 -20.44
C ARG A 71 -1.74 -8.85 -19.19
N VAL A 72 -1.95 -9.41 -18.00
CA VAL A 72 -1.86 -8.70 -16.73
C VAL A 72 -0.54 -9.08 -16.05
N ALA A 73 0.32 -8.11 -15.80
CA ALA A 73 1.38 -8.29 -14.82
C ALA A 73 0.79 -8.06 -13.44
N TYR A 74 0.93 -9.04 -12.54
CA TYR A 74 0.53 -8.90 -11.16
C TYR A 74 1.75 -8.76 -10.26
N PHE A 75 1.77 -7.70 -9.47
CA PHE A 75 2.83 -7.40 -8.51
C PHE A 75 2.24 -7.39 -7.09
N GLY A 76 2.48 -8.43 -6.32
CA GLY A 76 2.01 -8.55 -4.93
C GLY A 76 2.68 -7.53 -4.00
N GLY A 77 3.96 -7.31 -4.21
CA GLY A 77 4.81 -6.44 -3.38
C GLY A 77 5.44 -7.20 -2.21
N CYS A 78 6.59 -6.70 -1.72
CA CYS A 78 7.41 -7.38 -0.71
C CYS A 78 6.66 -7.70 0.60
N MET A 79 5.65 -6.91 0.97
CA MET A 79 4.85 -7.15 2.18
C MET A 79 3.82 -8.27 2.01
N SER A 80 3.48 -8.65 0.79
CA SER A 80 2.53 -9.74 0.54
C SER A 80 3.06 -11.10 1.01
N HIS A 81 4.37 -11.29 1.03
CA HIS A 81 4.98 -12.49 1.61
C HIS A 81 4.73 -12.65 3.12
N LEU A 82 4.43 -11.54 3.82
CA LEU A 82 4.01 -11.55 5.23
C LEU A 82 2.49 -11.63 5.40
N THR A 83 1.74 -11.56 4.30
CA THR A 83 0.28 -11.60 4.26
C THR A 83 -0.21 -12.40 3.04
N PRO A 84 0.19 -13.69 2.92
CA PRO A 84 0.01 -14.50 1.70
C PRO A 84 -1.46 -14.63 1.27
N GLY A 85 -2.41 -14.59 2.21
CA GLY A 85 -3.84 -14.63 1.88
C GLY A 85 -4.29 -13.57 0.89
N ILE A 86 -3.58 -12.43 0.76
CA ILE A 86 -3.90 -11.39 -0.22
C ILE A 86 -3.59 -11.89 -1.64
N THR A 87 -2.40 -12.41 -1.85
CA THR A 87 -1.96 -12.89 -3.17
C THR A 87 -2.69 -14.14 -3.60
N GLU A 88 -2.92 -15.09 -2.68
CA GLU A 88 -3.74 -16.27 -2.91
C GLU A 88 -5.19 -15.90 -3.32
N SER A 89 -5.76 -14.89 -2.67
CA SER A 89 -7.09 -14.38 -3.02
C SER A 89 -7.12 -13.71 -4.38
N MET A 90 -6.09 -12.94 -4.72
CA MET A 90 -5.97 -12.35 -6.05
C MET A 90 -5.81 -13.39 -7.16
N GLU A 91 -5.05 -14.48 -6.91
CA GLU A 91 -4.97 -15.60 -7.86
C GLU A 91 -6.35 -16.23 -8.09
N LYS A 92 -7.15 -16.47 -7.03
CA LYS A 92 -8.54 -16.95 -7.15
C LYS A 92 -9.42 -15.99 -7.97
N ILE A 93 -9.28 -14.69 -7.73
CA ILE A 93 -10.03 -13.65 -8.48
C ILE A 93 -9.64 -13.61 -9.95
N PHE A 94 -8.34 -13.73 -10.28
CA PHE A 94 -7.89 -13.82 -11.66
C PHE A 94 -8.44 -15.07 -12.37
N ILE A 95 -8.46 -16.21 -11.68
CA ILE A 95 -9.01 -17.48 -12.20
C ILE A 95 -10.51 -17.32 -12.45
N ALA A 96 -11.28 -16.81 -11.47
CA ALA A 96 -12.71 -16.60 -11.60
C ALA A 96 -13.08 -15.61 -12.72
N ALA A 97 -12.22 -14.64 -13.00
CA ALA A 97 -12.37 -13.69 -14.10
C ALA A 97 -11.82 -14.23 -15.45
N GLU A 98 -11.37 -15.49 -15.52
CA GLU A 98 -10.70 -16.08 -16.67
C GLU A 98 -9.52 -15.23 -17.21
N GLN A 99 -8.87 -14.50 -16.29
CA GLN A 99 -7.80 -13.56 -16.65
C GLN A 99 -6.45 -14.26 -16.66
N LYS A 100 -5.81 -14.29 -17.82
CA LYS A 100 -4.40 -14.70 -17.92
C LYS A 100 -3.51 -13.63 -17.28
N TYR A 101 -2.72 -14.02 -16.30
CA TYR A 101 -1.82 -13.12 -15.56
C TYR A 101 -0.42 -13.72 -15.41
N TRP A 102 0.56 -12.84 -15.26
CA TRP A 102 1.91 -13.16 -14.86
C TRP A 102 2.16 -12.59 -13.45
N TYR A 103 2.40 -13.47 -12.47
CA TYR A 103 2.72 -13.05 -11.11
C TYR A 103 4.21 -12.74 -11.02
N MET A 104 4.55 -11.47 -11.11
CA MET A 104 5.89 -10.93 -11.30
C MET A 104 6.85 -11.27 -10.16
N ASP A 105 6.40 -11.24 -8.91
CA ASP A 105 7.17 -11.46 -7.70
C ASP A 105 6.78 -12.75 -6.93
N LYS A 106 6.24 -13.76 -7.63
CA LYS A 106 5.79 -15.02 -7.03
C LYS A 106 6.92 -15.83 -6.41
N GLN A 107 8.05 -15.93 -7.09
CA GLN A 107 9.15 -16.80 -6.71
C GLN A 107 10.19 -16.13 -5.81
N ASP A 108 10.26 -14.81 -5.81
CA ASP A 108 11.21 -14.05 -5.02
C ASP A 108 10.69 -12.64 -4.72
N THR A 109 11.09 -12.08 -3.60
CA THR A 109 10.68 -10.74 -3.18
C THR A 109 11.33 -9.68 -4.06
N ILE A 110 10.50 -8.99 -4.85
CA ILE A 110 10.91 -7.81 -5.62
C ILE A 110 10.39 -6.56 -4.90
N CYS A 111 11.20 -5.51 -4.83
CA CYS A 111 10.80 -4.23 -4.26
C CYS A 111 10.46 -3.21 -5.34
N CYS A 112 9.40 -2.44 -5.12
CA CYS A 112 9.07 -1.29 -5.98
C CYS A 112 10.04 -0.09 -5.82
N GLY A 113 10.99 -0.14 -4.89
CA GLY A 113 11.94 0.95 -4.60
C GLY A 113 11.40 2.07 -3.71
N ARG A 114 10.13 2.05 -3.33
CA ARG A 114 9.52 3.12 -2.52
C ARG A 114 10.15 3.30 -1.14
N PRO A 115 10.51 2.24 -0.37
CA PRO A 115 11.20 2.41 0.91
C PRO A 115 12.52 3.18 0.76
N LEU A 116 13.30 2.85 -0.26
CA LEU A 116 14.54 3.56 -0.57
C LEU A 116 14.31 5.04 -0.88
N TYR A 117 13.34 5.31 -1.74
CA TYR A 117 12.96 6.67 -2.10
C TYR A 117 12.48 7.49 -0.89
N GLN A 118 11.69 6.89 -0.01
CA GLN A 118 11.20 7.52 1.22
C GLN A 118 12.33 7.85 2.21
N GLN A 119 13.39 7.05 2.21
CA GLN A 119 14.57 7.25 3.07
C GLN A 119 15.64 8.15 2.45
N GLY A 120 15.44 8.63 1.21
CA GLY A 120 16.38 9.51 0.52
C GLY A 120 17.50 8.78 -0.23
N PHE A 121 17.41 7.47 -0.43
CA PHE A 121 18.33 6.67 -1.27
C PHE A 121 17.88 6.71 -2.74
N PHE A 122 17.94 7.89 -3.34
CA PHE A 122 17.34 8.16 -4.65
C PHE A 122 17.97 7.37 -5.79
N ASN A 123 19.30 7.22 -5.78
CA ASN A 123 20.02 6.49 -6.83
C ASN A 123 19.64 5.01 -6.84
N GLN A 124 19.66 4.35 -5.68
CA GLN A 124 19.31 2.94 -5.54
C GLN A 124 17.82 2.69 -5.86
N ALA A 125 16.95 3.62 -5.50
CA ALA A 125 15.55 3.58 -5.91
C ALA A 125 15.40 3.67 -7.43
N ALA A 126 16.20 4.52 -8.10
CA ALA A 126 16.20 4.66 -9.56
C ALA A 126 16.69 3.39 -10.26
N GLU A 127 17.74 2.75 -9.75
CA GLU A 127 18.24 1.47 -10.27
C GLU A 127 17.18 0.36 -10.20
N LEU A 128 16.49 0.22 -9.04
CA LEU A 128 15.39 -0.73 -8.91
C LEU A 128 14.24 -0.43 -9.87
N ARG A 129 13.87 0.84 -10.01
CA ARG A 129 12.84 1.25 -10.95
C ARG A 129 13.19 0.86 -12.38
N LYS A 130 14.43 1.09 -12.80
CA LYS A 130 14.91 0.69 -14.14
C LYS A 130 14.77 -0.80 -14.34
N LYS A 131 15.32 -1.63 -13.43
CA LYS A 131 15.23 -3.09 -13.51
C LYS A 131 13.79 -3.59 -13.61
N ASN A 132 12.90 -3.08 -12.77
CA ASN A 132 11.49 -3.47 -12.79
C ASN A 132 10.77 -3.00 -14.07
N THR A 133 11.10 -1.81 -14.56
CA THR A 133 10.57 -1.29 -15.83
C THR A 133 10.96 -2.19 -17.00
N ASP A 134 12.24 -2.56 -17.08
CA ASP A 134 12.75 -3.43 -18.14
C ASP A 134 12.07 -4.80 -18.09
N MET A 135 11.86 -5.38 -16.90
CA MET A 135 11.17 -6.64 -16.71
C MET A 135 9.69 -6.55 -17.15
N ILE A 136 8.98 -5.48 -16.76
CA ILE A 136 7.59 -5.25 -17.17
C ILE A 136 7.49 -5.08 -18.68
N LYS A 137 8.37 -4.32 -19.32
CA LYS A 137 8.41 -4.15 -20.77
C LYS A 137 8.64 -5.47 -21.51
N GLN A 138 9.58 -6.28 -21.03
CA GLN A 138 9.86 -7.62 -21.59
C GLN A 138 8.69 -8.60 -21.46
N SER A 139 7.78 -8.37 -20.50
CA SER A 139 6.61 -9.23 -20.29
C SER A 139 5.51 -9.04 -21.34
N TYR A 140 5.56 -7.96 -22.12
CA TYR A 140 4.49 -7.55 -23.02
C TYR A 140 3.12 -7.45 -22.35
N ALA A 141 3.10 -7.28 -21.03
CA ALA A 141 1.86 -7.04 -20.32
C ALA A 141 1.21 -5.73 -20.77
N THR A 142 -0.10 -5.73 -20.86
CA THR A 142 -0.88 -4.55 -21.25
C THR A 142 -1.42 -3.77 -20.06
N MET A 143 -1.18 -4.27 -18.84
CA MET A 143 -1.65 -3.69 -17.58
C MET A 143 -0.80 -4.22 -16.43
N LEU A 144 -0.57 -3.39 -15.42
CA LEU A 144 0.04 -3.79 -14.14
C LEU A 144 -0.99 -3.66 -13.02
N VAL A 145 -1.27 -4.77 -12.32
CA VAL A 145 -2.11 -4.79 -11.11
C VAL A 145 -1.23 -5.02 -9.90
N THR A 146 -1.43 -4.25 -8.83
CA THR A 146 -0.68 -4.44 -7.58
C THR A 146 -1.58 -4.41 -6.35
N SER A 147 -1.28 -5.24 -5.35
CA SER A 147 -2.03 -5.31 -4.09
C SER A 147 -1.53 -4.36 -3.00
N CYS A 148 -0.44 -3.66 -3.23
CA CYS A 148 0.11 -2.72 -2.26
C CYS A 148 -0.07 -1.28 -2.71
N PRO A 149 -0.77 -0.41 -1.95
CA PRO A 149 -0.95 0.99 -2.33
C PRO A 149 0.35 1.79 -2.37
N ILE A 150 1.36 1.40 -1.59
CA ILE A 150 2.70 1.98 -1.65
C ILE A 150 3.35 1.67 -3.00
N CYS A 151 3.26 0.42 -3.46
CA CYS A 151 3.75 0.02 -4.77
C CYS A 151 2.96 0.69 -5.88
N TYR A 152 1.64 0.74 -5.76
CA TYR A 152 0.77 1.42 -6.72
C TYR A 152 1.17 2.89 -6.92
N GLN A 153 1.35 3.62 -5.81
CA GLN A 153 1.78 5.02 -5.86
C GLN A 153 3.16 5.16 -6.51
N SER A 154 4.11 4.27 -6.17
CA SER A 154 5.44 4.28 -6.77
C SER A 154 5.37 4.04 -8.27
N PHE A 155 4.71 2.96 -8.72
CA PHE A 155 4.57 2.65 -10.14
C PHE A 155 3.87 3.77 -10.92
N LYS A 156 2.90 4.44 -10.31
CA LYS A 156 2.14 5.51 -10.99
C LYS A 156 2.86 6.84 -11.04
N LYS A 157 3.67 7.19 -10.03
CA LYS A 157 4.29 8.53 -9.90
C LYS A 157 5.77 8.55 -10.22
N GLU A 158 6.46 7.43 -10.06
CA GLU A 158 7.93 7.38 -10.09
C GLU A 158 8.46 6.52 -11.25
N TYR A 159 7.63 5.62 -11.80
CA TYR A 159 7.96 4.81 -12.97
C TYR A 159 7.42 5.49 -14.25
N ASN A 160 8.13 5.31 -15.35
CA ASN A 160 7.65 5.71 -16.68
C ASN A 160 7.19 4.44 -17.43
N LEU A 161 5.97 3.99 -17.14
CA LEU A 161 5.36 2.83 -17.76
C LEU A 161 4.34 3.27 -18.81
N ASP A 162 4.42 2.66 -19.98
CA ASP A 162 3.50 2.91 -21.10
C ASP A 162 2.18 2.11 -20.97
N ILE A 163 2.00 1.40 -19.84
CA ILE A 163 0.80 0.62 -19.55
C ILE A 163 0.08 1.16 -18.31
N PRO A 164 -1.25 0.99 -18.22
CA PRO A 164 -1.99 1.38 -17.03
C PRO A 164 -1.55 0.59 -15.81
N VAL A 165 -1.38 1.30 -14.70
CA VAL A 165 -1.15 0.72 -13.37
C VAL A 165 -2.43 0.83 -12.58
N ILE A 166 -2.91 -0.27 -12.02
CA ILE A 166 -4.19 -0.35 -11.30
C ILE A 166 -3.97 -1.00 -9.93
N HIS A 167 -4.51 -0.40 -8.88
CA HIS A 167 -4.56 -1.04 -7.57
C HIS A 167 -5.59 -2.17 -7.57
N HIS A 168 -5.31 -3.29 -6.89
CA HIS A 168 -6.19 -4.46 -6.90
C HIS A 168 -7.64 -4.14 -6.53
N THR A 169 -7.88 -3.21 -5.62
CA THR A 169 -9.23 -2.78 -5.24
C THR A 169 -10.00 -2.18 -6.43
N THR A 170 -9.34 -1.30 -7.19
CA THR A 170 -9.93 -0.71 -8.41
C THR A 170 -10.13 -1.78 -9.49
N TYR A 171 -9.19 -2.72 -9.59
CA TYR A 171 -9.31 -3.83 -10.52
C TYR A 171 -10.51 -4.73 -10.20
N ILE A 172 -10.71 -5.09 -8.93
CA ILE A 172 -11.87 -5.86 -8.47
C ILE A 172 -13.19 -5.10 -8.72
N ASP A 173 -13.23 -3.78 -8.45
CA ASP A 173 -14.40 -2.94 -8.74
C ASP A 173 -14.76 -2.98 -10.25
N ILE A 174 -13.74 -2.95 -11.12
CA ILE A 174 -13.94 -3.09 -12.58
C ILE A 174 -14.49 -4.47 -12.94
N LEU A 175 -13.94 -5.55 -12.37
CA LEU A 175 -14.42 -6.91 -12.64
C LEU A 175 -15.87 -7.10 -12.22
N LEU A 176 -16.25 -6.62 -11.04
CA LEU A 176 -17.63 -6.66 -10.55
C LEU A 176 -18.58 -5.86 -11.44
N LYS A 177 -18.22 -4.64 -11.81
CA LYS A 177 -19.04 -3.78 -12.68
C LYS A 177 -19.27 -4.34 -14.06
N ARG A 178 -18.28 -5.09 -14.58
CA ARG A 178 -18.37 -5.74 -15.89
C ARG A 178 -19.01 -7.14 -15.84
N GLY A 179 -19.38 -7.61 -14.65
CA GLY A 179 -19.91 -8.96 -14.45
C GLY A 179 -18.94 -10.08 -14.77
N LEU A 180 -17.62 -9.77 -14.76
CA LEU A 180 -16.56 -10.76 -15.00
C LEU A 180 -16.30 -11.65 -13.81
N ILE A 181 -16.69 -11.21 -12.62
CA ILE A 181 -16.79 -12.04 -11.41
C ILE A 181 -18.15 -11.80 -10.77
N LYS A 182 -18.69 -12.83 -10.13
CA LYS A 182 -19.93 -12.78 -9.37
C LYS A 182 -19.63 -13.10 -7.90
N VAL A 183 -20.28 -12.40 -7.00
CA VAL A 183 -20.10 -12.58 -5.55
C VAL A 183 -21.46 -12.71 -4.87
N ARG A 184 -21.52 -13.51 -3.81
CA ARG A 184 -22.64 -13.49 -2.87
C ARG A 184 -22.41 -12.38 -1.85
N HIS A 185 -23.51 -11.81 -1.36
CA HIS A 185 -23.48 -10.91 -0.21
C HIS A 185 -23.61 -11.72 1.06
N ASP A 186 -22.81 -11.42 2.08
CA ASP A 186 -22.95 -11.95 3.43
C ASP A 186 -23.35 -10.84 4.42
N ASP A 187 -23.94 -11.20 5.56
CA ASP A 187 -24.49 -10.26 6.52
C ASP A 187 -23.46 -9.71 7.52
N ARG A 188 -22.18 -10.04 7.36
CA ARG A 188 -21.11 -9.54 8.24
C ARG A 188 -21.08 -8.01 8.25
N LYS A 189 -20.97 -7.43 9.45
CA LYS A 189 -20.74 -6.01 9.65
C LYS A 189 -19.24 -5.76 9.66
N VAL A 190 -18.76 -4.92 8.78
CA VAL A 190 -17.33 -4.68 8.64
C VAL A 190 -17.00 -3.20 8.77
N SER A 191 -15.83 -2.88 9.32
CA SER A 191 -15.25 -1.54 9.25
C SER A 191 -14.11 -1.53 8.24
N TYR A 192 -13.93 -0.39 7.57
CA TYR A 192 -12.87 -0.22 6.59
C TYR A 192 -11.85 0.81 7.05
N HIS A 193 -10.59 0.39 7.10
CA HIS A 193 -9.45 1.27 7.28
C HIS A 193 -8.99 1.80 5.93
N ASP A 194 -9.09 3.10 5.72
CA ASP A 194 -8.54 3.77 4.53
C ASP A 194 -7.01 3.85 4.61
N PRO A 195 -6.23 3.07 3.83
CA PRO A 195 -4.78 3.19 3.84
C PRO A 195 -4.33 4.57 3.35
N CYS A 196 -3.39 5.17 4.07
CA CYS A 196 -2.95 6.54 3.77
C CYS A 196 -2.40 6.71 2.34
N GLU A 197 -1.64 5.73 1.86
CA GLU A 197 -1.06 5.76 0.51
C GLU A 197 -2.12 5.55 -0.59
N LEU A 198 -3.19 4.80 -0.31
CA LEU A 198 -4.28 4.59 -1.27
C LEU A 198 -5.22 5.80 -1.31
N GLY A 199 -5.69 6.22 -0.14
CA GLY A 199 -6.61 7.35 -0.01
C GLY A 199 -5.91 8.68 -0.26
N ARG A 200 -5.18 9.21 0.72
CA ARG A 200 -4.50 10.52 0.61
C ARG A 200 -3.46 10.56 -0.50
N GLY A 201 -2.72 9.48 -0.68
CA GLY A 201 -1.66 9.40 -1.69
C GLY A 201 -2.17 9.30 -3.13
N CYS A 202 -3.33 8.66 -3.35
CA CYS A 202 -3.82 8.33 -4.70
C CYS A 202 -5.28 8.73 -4.97
N GLY A 203 -6.02 9.25 -3.98
CA GLY A 203 -7.41 9.68 -4.15
C GLY A 203 -8.43 8.54 -4.29
N ILE A 204 -8.05 7.30 -3.96
CA ILE A 204 -8.91 6.12 -4.10
C ILE A 204 -9.65 5.88 -2.79
N TYR A 205 -10.94 6.22 -2.78
CA TYR A 205 -11.81 6.10 -1.61
C TYR A 205 -13.10 5.35 -1.89
N GLU A 206 -13.67 5.49 -3.09
CA GLU A 206 -15.00 4.98 -3.40
C GLU A 206 -14.97 3.54 -3.92
N GLU A 207 -13.93 3.16 -4.67
CA GLU A 207 -13.75 1.80 -5.18
C GLU A 207 -13.75 0.76 -4.06
N PRO A 208 -12.96 0.94 -2.97
CA PRO A 208 -12.98 0.02 -1.83
C PRO A 208 -14.38 -0.12 -1.23
N ARG A 209 -15.12 0.98 -1.11
CA ARG A 209 -16.45 0.99 -0.51
C ARG A 209 -17.47 0.27 -1.36
N ARG A 210 -17.39 0.46 -2.70
CA ARG A 210 -18.27 -0.27 -3.63
C ARG A 210 -18.02 -1.77 -3.57
N VAL A 211 -16.75 -2.18 -3.58
CA VAL A 211 -16.38 -3.60 -3.48
C VAL A 211 -16.85 -4.20 -2.16
N ILE A 212 -16.60 -3.54 -1.04
CA ILE A 212 -17.04 -4.01 0.28
C ILE A 212 -18.55 -4.13 0.34
N ASN A 213 -19.29 -3.10 -0.11
CA ASN A 213 -20.76 -3.13 -0.09
C ASN A 213 -21.37 -4.14 -1.06
N ALA A 214 -20.62 -4.62 -2.06
CA ALA A 214 -21.09 -5.72 -2.91
C ALA A 214 -21.06 -7.06 -2.18
N VAL A 215 -20.21 -7.24 -1.17
CA VAL A 215 -20.00 -8.53 -0.49
C VAL A 215 -20.38 -8.54 0.98
N THR A 216 -20.47 -7.38 1.66
CA THR A 216 -20.73 -7.28 3.11
C THR A 216 -21.38 -5.94 3.47
N ASN A 217 -21.70 -5.76 4.77
CA ASN A 217 -22.31 -4.54 5.31
C ASN A 217 -21.25 -3.59 5.90
N LEU A 218 -20.87 -2.55 5.16
CA LEU A 218 -19.89 -1.56 5.61
C LEU A 218 -20.46 -0.62 6.67
N GLN A 219 -19.85 -0.60 7.86
CA GLN A 219 -20.14 0.33 8.94
C GLN A 219 -19.35 1.63 8.80
N LYS A 220 -20.01 2.78 8.89
CA LYS A 220 -19.35 4.09 8.88
C LYS A 220 -18.62 4.33 10.20
N THR A 221 -17.36 4.71 10.13
CA THR A 221 -16.54 5.13 11.27
C THR A 221 -16.44 6.66 11.34
N ARG A 222 -16.04 7.21 12.50
CA ARG A 222 -15.91 8.67 12.70
C ARG A 222 -14.84 9.28 11.81
N TYR A 223 -13.67 8.63 11.76
CA TYR A 223 -12.51 9.10 10.97
C TYR A 223 -12.30 8.16 9.80
N GLN A 224 -12.71 8.58 8.62
CA GLN A 224 -12.61 7.83 7.37
C GLN A 224 -12.14 8.74 6.24
N LYS A 225 -11.80 8.18 5.09
CA LYS A 225 -11.30 8.87 3.90
C LYS A 225 -10.08 9.74 4.25
N GLU A 226 -10.09 11.02 3.89
CA GLU A 226 -8.99 11.96 4.13
C GLU A 226 -8.64 12.08 5.62
N LYS A 227 -9.66 11.95 6.50
CA LYS A 227 -9.52 12.06 7.96
C LYS A 227 -9.10 10.76 8.63
N SER A 228 -8.91 9.67 7.89
CA SER A 228 -8.55 8.38 8.46
C SER A 228 -7.28 8.45 9.31
N VAL A 229 -7.26 7.69 10.40
CA VAL A 229 -6.09 7.57 11.28
C VAL A 229 -5.12 6.57 10.68
N CYS A 230 -3.82 6.85 10.71
CA CYS A 230 -2.79 5.94 10.20
C CYS A 230 -2.76 4.63 11.01
N CYS A 231 -2.38 3.52 10.37
CA CYS A 231 -2.16 2.24 11.05
C CYS A 231 -0.91 2.22 11.96
N GLY A 232 -0.13 3.31 11.97
CA GLY A 232 1.06 3.44 12.79
C GLY A 232 2.27 2.64 12.30
N PHE A 233 2.21 2.05 11.11
CA PHE A 233 3.31 1.27 10.55
C PHE A 233 3.91 1.97 9.32
N ASN A 234 5.20 1.79 9.09
CA ASN A 234 5.93 2.32 7.94
C ASN A 234 6.98 1.31 7.48
N LEU A 235 7.18 1.17 6.16
CA LEU A 235 8.24 0.34 5.56
C LEU A 235 9.62 0.97 5.70
N GLY A 236 9.67 2.24 6.00
CA GLY A 236 10.91 2.94 6.19
C GLY A 236 11.35 2.91 7.66
N ASP A 237 12.61 3.16 7.84
CA ASP A 237 13.20 3.42 9.13
C ASP A 237 12.64 4.74 9.71
N THR A 238 11.45 4.68 10.30
CA THR A 238 11.03 5.81 11.13
C THR A 238 11.70 5.68 12.49
N ARG A 239 12.21 6.78 13.02
CA ARG A 239 12.70 6.85 14.40
C ARG A 239 11.58 7.10 15.41
N ALA A 240 10.32 7.13 14.97
CA ALA A 240 9.19 7.12 15.89
C ALA A 240 9.28 5.91 16.79
N SER A 241 9.13 6.11 18.09
CA SER A 241 9.24 5.02 19.06
C SER A 241 8.14 3.97 18.85
N VAL A 242 8.38 2.77 19.34
CA VAL A 242 7.38 1.69 19.31
C VAL A 242 6.11 2.11 20.03
N GLU A 243 6.24 2.86 21.14
CA GLU A 243 5.12 3.38 21.92
C GLU A 243 4.30 4.39 21.11
N GLU A 244 4.95 5.30 20.39
CA GLU A 244 4.27 6.27 19.53
C GLU A 244 3.52 5.58 18.37
N GLN A 245 4.17 4.61 17.72
CA GLN A 245 3.55 3.82 16.65
C GLN A 245 2.35 3.03 17.19
N THR A 246 2.49 2.42 18.36
CA THR A 246 1.43 1.66 19.05
C THR A 246 0.27 2.57 19.44
N ARG A 247 0.54 3.75 20.00
CA ARG A 247 -0.50 4.73 20.34
C ARG A 247 -1.33 5.14 19.11
N ILE A 248 -0.67 5.41 17.99
CA ILE A 248 -1.35 5.76 16.72
C ILE A 248 -2.21 4.59 16.23
N ARG A 249 -1.66 3.38 16.27
CA ARG A 249 -2.36 2.15 15.87
C ARG A 249 -3.59 1.88 16.71
N ASN A 250 -3.47 2.00 18.03
CA ASN A 250 -4.58 1.80 18.96
C ASN A 250 -5.68 2.86 18.76
N ALA A 251 -5.32 4.11 18.50
CA ALA A 251 -6.29 5.14 18.13
C ALA A 251 -7.02 4.83 16.81
N SER A 252 -6.31 4.26 15.84
CA SER A 252 -6.93 3.79 14.59
C SER A 252 -7.86 2.60 14.84
N LEU A 253 -7.42 1.63 15.64
CA LEU A 253 -8.22 0.46 15.99
C LEU A 253 -9.50 0.88 16.74
N ALA A 254 -9.40 1.73 17.75
CA ALA A 254 -10.54 2.25 18.49
C ALA A 254 -11.56 2.98 17.60
N ASN A 255 -11.09 3.67 16.55
CA ASN A 255 -11.99 4.27 15.56
C ASN A 255 -12.71 3.20 14.72
N LEU A 256 -12.01 2.14 14.30
CA LEU A 256 -12.55 1.07 13.48
C LEU A 256 -13.56 0.19 14.24
N THR A 257 -13.36 0.03 15.55
CA THR A 257 -14.22 -0.77 16.44
C THR A 257 -15.18 0.09 17.28
N SER A 258 -15.38 1.36 16.92
CA SER A 258 -16.29 2.28 17.62
C SER A 258 -17.76 1.87 17.52
N LYS A 259 -18.10 0.96 16.62
CA LYS A 259 -19.39 0.27 16.49
C LYS A 259 -19.13 -1.23 16.45
N PRO A 260 -20.13 -2.08 16.79
CA PRO A 260 -20.00 -3.52 16.65
C PRO A 260 -19.69 -3.90 15.21
N VAL A 261 -18.60 -4.62 15.00
CA VAL A 261 -18.16 -5.15 13.70
C VAL A 261 -17.62 -6.58 13.89
N ASP A 262 -17.78 -7.40 12.85
CA ASP A 262 -17.30 -8.78 12.83
C ASP A 262 -15.90 -8.89 12.25
N THR A 263 -15.50 -7.92 11.43
CA THR A 263 -14.20 -7.96 10.72
C THR A 263 -13.73 -6.54 10.40
N ILE A 264 -12.43 -6.32 10.54
CA ILE A 264 -11.75 -5.11 10.06
C ILE A 264 -11.18 -5.38 8.67
N ILE A 265 -11.48 -4.49 7.72
CA ILE A 265 -11.02 -4.61 6.35
C ILE A 265 -10.05 -3.47 6.02
N THR A 266 -9.05 -3.78 5.23
CA THR A 266 -8.12 -2.80 4.66
C THR A 266 -7.78 -3.18 3.22
N ALA A 267 -7.08 -2.32 2.51
CA ALA A 267 -6.57 -2.56 1.15
C ALA A 267 -5.06 -2.31 1.08
N CYS A 268 -4.34 -2.79 2.10
CA CYS A 268 -2.90 -2.61 2.22
C CYS A 268 -2.29 -3.72 3.07
N PRO A 269 -1.30 -4.48 2.55
CA PRO A 269 -0.67 -5.57 3.30
C PRO A 269 0.02 -5.08 4.59
N MET A 270 0.60 -3.88 4.55
CA MET A 270 1.18 -3.23 5.74
C MET A 270 0.15 -2.96 6.83
N CYS A 271 -0.98 -2.34 6.47
CA CYS A 271 -2.05 -2.04 7.41
C CYS A 271 -2.66 -3.32 7.98
N LYS A 272 -2.87 -4.33 7.12
CA LYS A 272 -3.33 -5.65 7.55
C LYS A 272 -2.40 -6.24 8.61
N LYS A 273 -1.09 -6.31 8.32
CA LYS A 273 -0.09 -6.83 9.26
C LYS A 273 -0.06 -6.04 10.55
N ALA A 274 -0.12 -4.70 10.47
CA ALA A 274 -0.12 -3.84 11.65
C ALA A 274 -1.31 -4.12 12.58
N PHE A 275 -2.51 -4.26 12.05
CA PHE A 275 -3.69 -4.53 12.85
C PHE A 275 -3.75 -5.98 13.35
N GLN A 276 -3.29 -6.96 12.57
CA GLN A 276 -3.16 -8.35 13.04
C GLN A 276 -2.26 -8.50 14.28
N HIS A 277 -1.25 -7.61 14.42
CA HIS A 277 -0.42 -7.57 15.62
C HIS A 277 -1.04 -6.78 16.78
N ALA A 278 -2.08 -6.00 16.54
CA ALA A 278 -2.68 -5.10 17.52
C ALA A 278 -3.92 -5.68 18.19
N THR A 279 -4.58 -6.65 17.58
CA THR A 279 -5.79 -7.25 18.12
C THR A 279 -5.92 -8.73 17.74
N ASN A 280 -6.39 -9.51 18.69
CA ASN A 280 -6.87 -10.89 18.47
C ASN A 280 -8.41 -10.96 18.49
N ASP A 281 -9.08 -9.88 18.89
CA ASP A 281 -10.54 -9.85 19.06
C ASP A 281 -11.29 -9.74 17.73
N TYR A 282 -10.61 -9.22 16.71
CA TYR A 282 -11.21 -8.97 15.39
C TYR A 282 -10.37 -9.60 14.29
N PRO A 283 -10.96 -10.42 13.42
CA PRO A 283 -10.31 -10.82 12.16
C PRO A 283 -9.96 -9.58 11.34
N VAL A 284 -8.73 -9.55 10.79
CA VAL A 284 -8.26 -8.47 9.93
C VAL A 284 -8.01 -9.03 8.54
N LYS A 285 -8.78 -8.57 7.56
CA LYS A 285 -8.75 -9.06 6.18
C LYS A 285 -8.45 -7.96 5.17
N ASP A 286 -7.87 -8.36 4.06
CA ASP A 286 -7.80 -7.51 2.88
C ASP A 286 -9.09 -7.60 2.05
N ILE A 287 -9.35 -6.57 1.25
CA ILE A 287 -10.50 -6.56 0.33
C ILE A 287 -10.49 -7.78 -0.61
N ALA A 288 -9.33 -8.20 -1.11
CA ALA A 288 -9.24 -9.37 -1.96
C ALA A 288 -9.70 -10.64 -1.25
N GLU A 289 -9.41 -10.78 0.06
CA GLU A 289 -9.78 -11.96 0.83
C GLU A 289 -11.29 -12.08 1.01
N ILE A 290 -11.98 -10.98 1.35
CA ILE A 290 -13.44 -11.01 1.50
C ILE A 290 -14.15 -11.23 0.17
N VAL A 291 -13.60 -10.74 -0.94
CA VAL A 291 -14.13 -11.02 -2.27
C VAL A 291 -13.93 -12.48 -2.63
N ALA A 292 -12.73 -13.02 -2.45
CA ALA A 292 -12.42 -14.42 -2.76
C ALA A 292 -13.24 -15.41 -1.95
N GLU A 293 -13.58 -15.09 -0.68
CA GLU A 293 -14.46 -15.90 0.17
C GLU A 293 -15.92 -15.93 -0.35
N ASN A 294 -16.32 -14.92 -1.08
CA ASN A 294 -17.68 -14.72 -1.55
C ASN A 294 -17.85 -14.92 -3.07
N LEU A 295 -16.81 -15.38 -3.78
CA LEU A 295 -16.94 -15.73 -5.19
C LEU A 295 -18.01 -16.80 -5.40
N ILE A 296 -18.79 -16.63 -6.45
CA ILE A 296 -19.72 -17.64 -6.97
C ILE A 296 -19.03 -18.27 -8.19
N ASN A 297 -18.82 -19.57 -8.10
CA ASN A 297 -18.27 -20.36 -9.20
C ASN A 297 -19.28 -20.52 -10.33
#